data_865840fc2736664dbbfd2544a247da26
#
_entry.id   865840fc2736664dbbfd2544a247da26
#
_cell.length_a   1.000
_cell.length_b   1.000
_cell.length_c   1.000
_cell.angle_alpha   90.00
_cell.angle_beta   90.00
_cell.angle_gamma   90.00
#
_symmetry.space_group_name_H-M   'P 1'
#
loop_
_entity.id
_entity.type
_entity.pdbx_description
1 polymer ?
#
loop_
_entity_poly.entity_id
_entity_poly.type
_entity_poly.pdbx_seq_one_letter_code
_entity_poly.pdbx_strand_id
1 'polypeptide(L)'
;MILRRLYLGLAALGVILLLSVTPTLAQYTPGSGFTGSPHDFSGITAGPVTTGGCTFCHTPHRALQQPLLWNHTLSANTFSWDPGAVTAGGTPYPTMDTTWKGPSKLCLSCHYGSVAIGDIAWFNQTVYTGAALDNTTHDTDVFNIADPTTGSMTGNHPVAFPYPFQQTVTNTYNGVTTGADVFVADFNADPTSLGIRLFNDNAGDVSAGAVPGSTGIECTSCHGVHNERGLVFDFNLLRGTIGGSGTGAGAAYICQKCHDRG
;
A
#
# COMPACT_ATOMS: atom_id res chain seq x y z
N MET A 1 -48.00 -10.93 41.74
CA MET A 1 -47.97 -11.20 40.29
C MET A 1 -47.50 -9.97 39.48
N ILE A 2 -47.87 -8.79 39.82
CA ILE A 2 -47.53 -7.53 39.10
C ILE A 2 -46.01 -7.19 39.18
N LEU A 3 -45.40 -7.28 40.36
CA LEU A 3 -43.95 -6.96 40.54
C LEU A 3 -43.06 -7.88 39.69
N ARG A 4 -43.37 -9.18 39.59
CA ARG A 4 -42.57 -10.12 38.80
C ARG A 4 -42.63 -9.83 37.31
N ARG A 5 -43.74 -9.31 36.80
CA ARG A 5 -43.86 -8.88 35.39
C ARG A 5 -43.09 -7.59 35.12
N LEU A 6 -42.99 -6.69 36.12
CA LEU A 6 -42.23 -5.45 36.02
C LEU A 6 -40.72 -5.73 35.93
N TYR A 7 -40.18 -6.65 36.74
CA TYR A 7 -38.77 -7.06 36.68
C TYR A 7 -38.39 -7.75 35.36
N LEU A 8 -39.27 -8.58 34.82
CA LEU A 8 -39.03 -9.22 33.52
C LEU A 8 -39.06 -8.21 32.37
N GLY A 9 -39.91 -7.19 32.43
CA GLY A 9 -39.95 -6.13 31.44
C GLY A 9 -38.71 -5.26 31.48
N LEU A 10 -38.22 -4.87 32.66
CA LEU A 10 -36.99 -4.09 32.83
C LEU A 10 -35.74 -4.88 32.42
N ALA A 11 -35.67 -6.18 32.73
CA ALA A 11 -34.59 -7.05 32.31
C ALA A 11 -34.56 -7.22 30.79
N ALA A 12 -35.72 -7.40 30.15
CA ALA A 12 -35.80 -7.47 28.69
C ALA A 12 -35.41 -6.16 28.00
N LEU A 13 -35.81 -5.03 28.55
CA LEU A 13 -35.42 -3.70 28.05
C LEU A 13 -33.90 -3.47 28.19
N GLY A 14 -33.30 -3.89 29.30
CA GLY A 14 -31.85 -3.80 29.53
C GLY A 14 -31.06 -4.67 28.57
N VAL A 15 -31.53 -5.88 28.25
CA VAL A 15 -30.90 -6.76 27.27
C VAL A 15 -31.01 -6.19 25.85
N ILE A 16 -32.14 -5.61 25.49
CA ILE A 16 -32.32 -4.97 24.17
C ILE A 16 -31.42 -3.75 24.05
N LEU A 17 -31.24 -2.95 25.10
CA LEU A 17 -30.31 -1.81 25.08
C LEU A 17 -28.83 -2.24 24.96
N LEU A 18 -28.46 -3.37 25.58
CA LEU A 18 -27.10 -3.92 25.50
C LEU A 18 -26.79 -4.54 24.13
N LEU A 19 -27.80 -5.06 23.44
CA LEU A 19 -27.63 -5.64 22.10
C LEU A 19 -27.61 -4.59 20.98
N SER A 20 -27.99 -3.35 21.25
CA SER A 20 -28.00 -2.27 20.27
C SER A 20 -26.71 -1.45 20.22
N VAL A 21 -25.73 -1.71 21.10
CA VAL A 21 -24.40 -1.13 21.01
C VAL A 21 -23.50 -2.08 20.21
N THR A 22 -23.79 -2.23 18.94
CA THR A 22 -22.73 -2.66 18.01
C THR A 22 -21.71 -1.53 17.99
N PRO A 23 -20.42 -1.78 18.29
CA PRO A 23 -19.41 -0.79 17.99
C PRO A 23 -19.47 -0.57 16.47
N THR A 24 -20.01 0.54 16.03
CA THR A 24 -19.77 1.02 14.69
C THR A 24 -18.29 1.38 14.67
N LEU A 25 -17.44 0.40 14.36
CA LEU A 25 -16.13 0.69 13.83
C LEU A 25 -16.40 1.68 12.70
N ALA A 26 -15.85 2.86 12.80
CA ALA A 26 -15.99 3.87 11.75
C ALA A 26 -15.33 3.28 10.50
N GLN A 27 -16.15 2.59 9.70
CA GLN A 27 -15.69 1.94 8.49
C GLN A 27 -15.49 3.04 7.45
N TYR A 28 -14.24 3.32 7.09
CA TYR A 28 -13.97 4.29 6.04
C TYR A 28 -14.62 3.84 4.73
N THR A 29 -14.97 4.80 3.89
CA THR A 29 -15.55 4.51 2.58
C THR A 29 -14.45 4.57 1.52
N PRO A 30 -14.19 3.50 0.76
CA PRO A 30 -13.24 3.52 -0.34
C PRO A 30 -13.53 4.66 -1.31
N GLY A 31 -12.49 5.38 -1.74
CA GLY A 31 -12.61 6.50 -2.66
C GLY A 31 -13.23 7.78 -2.07
N SER A 32 -13.46 7.87 -0.78
CA SER A 32 -14.03 9.07 -0.13
C SER A 32 -13.00 10.14 0.21
N GLY A 33 -11.72 9.86 -0.01
CA GLY A 33 -10.60 10.71 0.34
C GLY A 33 -9.86 10.21 1.58
N PHE A 34 -8.86 10.97 1.98
CA PHE A 34 -7.89 10.59 3.00
C PHE A 34 -8.49 10.45 4.41
N THR A 35 -9.39 11.38 4.80
CA THR A 35 -9.95 11.44 6.15
C THR A 35 -10.71 10.17 6.52
N GLY A 36 -10.39 9.60 7.67
CA GLY A 36 -10.98 8.36 8.17
C GLY A 36 -10.48 7.10 7.46
N SER A 37 -9.54 7.20 6.51
CA SER A 37 -8.89 6.05 5.89
C SER A 37 -7.85 5.42 6.84
N PRO A 38 -7.36 4.20 6.56
CA PRO A 38 -6.27 3.60 7.35
C PRO A 38 -4.99 4.42 7.40
N HIS A 39 -4.79 5.35 6.45
CA HIS A 39 -3.67 6.28 6.43
C HIS A 39 -4.00 7.67 6.98
N ASP A 40 -5.14 7.84 7.64
CA ASP A 40 -5.46 9.09 8.34
C ASP A 40 -4.73 9.17 9.68
N PHE A 41 -3.53 9.66 9.64
CA PHE A 41 -2.71 9.93 10.83
C PHE A 41 -2.88 11.35 11.37
N SER A 42 -3.97 12.04 11.03
CA SER A 42 -4.23 13.39 11.53
C SER A 42 -4.40 13.37 13.04
N GLY A 43 -3.73 14.31 13.70
CA GLY A 43 -3.77 14.40 15.17
C GLY A 43 -2.80 13.48 15.91
N ILE A 44 -2.00 12.67 15.22
CA ILE A 44 -0.93 11.90 15.85
C ILE A 44 0.13 12.85 16.39
N THR A 45 0.54 12.64 17.64
CA THR A 45 1.56 13.44 18.30
C THR A 45 2.89 12.69 18.33
N ALA A 46 3.93 13.28 17.74
CA ALA A 46 5.30 12.79 17.80
C ALA A 46 6.17 13.83 18.51
N GLY A 47 6.60 13.54 19.72
CA GLY A 47 7.31 14.50 20.56
C GLY A 47 6.48 15.77 20.79
N PRO A 48 7.01 16.97 20.55
CA PRO A 48 6.27 18.23 20.72
C PRO A 48 5.34 18.58 19.54
N VAL A 49 5.24 17.70 18.54
CA VAL A 49 4.57 17.99 17.28
C VAL A 49 3.30 17.16 17.15
N THR A 50 2.19 17.82 16.84
CA THR A 50 0.98 17.14 16.37
C THR A 50 0.93 17.23 14.86
N THR A 51 0.84 16.07 14.20
CA THR A 51 0.84 15.99 12.74
C THR A 51 -0.52 16.34 12.16
N GLY A 52 -0.51 16.97 10.99
CA GLY A 52 -1.69 17.03 10.14
C GLY A 52 -1.77 15.79 9.23
N GLY A 53 -2.89 15.62 8.54
CA GLY A 53 -3.09 14.46 7.67
C GLY A 53 -1.99 14.21 6.64
N CYS A 54 -1.38 15.26 6.10
CA CYS A 54 -0.30 15.14 5.11
C CYS A 54 1.09 15.07 5.76
N THR A 55 1.28 15.79 6.86
CA THR A 55 2.61 16.04 7.45
C THR A 55 3.18 14.85 8.20
N PHE A 56 2.36 13.84 8.48
CA PHE A 56 2.85 12.58 9.00
C PHE A 56 3.74 11.87 7.96
N CYS A 57 3.35 11.87 6.69
CA CYS A 57 4.07 11.23 5.60
C CYS A 57 4.98 12.18 4.82
N HIS A 58 4.63 13.46 4.73
CA HIS A 58 5.32 14.45 3.91
C HIS A 58 5.70 15.69 4.70
N THR A 59 6.93 16.16 4.53
CA THR A 59 7.39 17.44 5.08
C THR A 59 7.60 18.43 3.94
N PRO A 60 6.87 19.57 3.91
CA PRO A 60 6.96 20.52 2.79
C PRO A 60 8.34 21.20 2.65
N HIS A 61 9.09 21.25 3.76
CA HIS A 61 10.44 21.84 3.79
C HIS A 61 11.39 20.99 4.62
N ARG A 62 12.65 20.88 4.17
CA ARG A 62 13.71 20.15 4.86
C ARG A 62 13.35 18.67 5.13
N ALA A 63 12.74 18.03 4.14
CA ALA A 63 12.61 16.59 4.14
C ALA A 63 13.98 15.90 4.27
N LEU A 64 13.99 14.62 4.61
CA LEU A 64 15.21 13.81 4.78
C LEU A 64 15.94 13.51 3.46
N GLN A 65 15.84 14.40 2.45
CA GLN A 65 16.38 14.22 1.10
C GLN A 65 15.82 12.95 0.40
N GLN A 66 14.59 12.61 0.71
CA GLN A 66 13.90 11.49 0.11
C GLN A 66 12.95 11.95 -1.00
N PRO A 67 12.63 11.10 -1.96
CA PRO A 67 11.60 11.37 -2.96
C PRO A 67 10.27 11.81 -2.32
N LEU A 68 9.52 12.64 -3.02
CA LEU A 68 8.17 13.07 -2.63
C LEU A 68 8.11 13.81 -1.27
N LEU A 69 9.22 14.45 -0.85
CA LEU A 69 9.29 15.11 0.47
C LEU A 69 8.99 14.16 1.64
N TRP A 70 9.39 12.90 1.52
CA TRP A 70 9.08 11.86 2.48
C TRP A 70 9.63 12.18 3.87
N ASN A 71 8.83 11.91 4.88
CA ASN A 71 9.06 12.36 6.26
C ASN A 71 9.55 11.23 7.19
N HIS A 72 9.82 10.07 6.66
CA HIS A 72 10.34 8.92 7.43
C HIS A 72 11.73 8.53 6.96
N THR A 73 12.51 7.97 7.87
CA THR A 73 13.74 7.28 7.53
C THR A 73 13.40 6.04 6.70
N LEU A 74 14.10 5.87 5.59
CA LEU A 74 13.93 4.65 4.79
C LEU A 74 14.64 3.49 5.46
N SER A 75 14.08 2.30 5.31
CA SER A 75 14.75 1.07 5.74
C SER A 75 16.10 0.92 5.02
N ALA A 76 17.14 0.59 5.79
CA ALA A 76 18.46 0.24 5.26
C ALA A 76 18.52 -1.20 4.74
N ASN A 77 17.42 -1.93 4.76
CA ASN A 77 17.39 -3.32 4.35
C ASN A 77 17.19 -3.46 2.82
N THR A 78 17.70 -4.56 2.31
CA THR A 78 17.41 -5.06 0.98
C THR A 78 16.19 -5.96 1.06
N PHE A 79 15.24 -5.77 0.16
CA PHE A 79 14.02 -6.57 0.07
C PHE A 79 14.10 -7.47 -1.15
N SER A 80 13.72 -8.74 -1.00
CA SER A 80 13.78 -9.71 -2.08
C SER A 80 12.62 -10.69 -2.01
N TRP A 81 12.23 -11.17 -3.18
CA TRP A 81 11.34 -12.30 -3.36
C TRP A 81 12.20 -13.50 -3.70
N ASP A 82 11.88 -14.67 -3.26
CA ASP A 82 12.52 -15.97 -3.55
C ASP A 82 13.85 -15.88 -4.33
N PRO A 83 14.98 -15.57 -3.69
CA PRO A 83 16.25 -15.29 -4.38
C PRO A 83 16.67 -16.44 -5.30
N GLY A 84 16.95 -16.11 -6.55
CA GLY A 84 17.33 -17.08 -7.59
C GLY A 84 16.18 -17.81 -8.27
N ALA A 85 14.93 -17.60 -7.83
CA ALA A 85 13.76 -18.09 -8.53
C ALA A 85 13.36 -17.15 -9.69
N VAL A 86 12.57 -17.68 -10.60
CA VAL A 86 12.01 -16.96 -11.75
C VAL A 86 10.51 -17.19 -11.82
N THR A 87 9.79 -16.26 -12.44
CA THR A 87 8.39 -16.44 -12.77
C THR A 87 8.19 -17.54 -13.80
N ALA A 88 6.96 -17.98 -14.01
CA ALA A 88 6.63 -18.95 -15.07
C ALA A 88 7.06 -18.49 -16.49
N GLY A 89 7.16 -17.16 -16.71
CA GLY A 89 7.66 -16.57 -17.95
C GLY A 89 9.18 -16.38 -17.99
N GLY A 90 9.93 -16.93 -17.02
CA GLY A 90 11.39 -16.83 -16.97
C GLY A 90 11.93 -15.48 -16.48
N THR A 91 11.09 -14.58 -15.99
CA THR A 91 11.54 -13.30 -15.42
C THR A 91 12.07 -13.53 -14.00
N PRO A 92 13.33 -13.12 -13.70
CA PRO A 92 13.86 -13.20 -12.34
C PRO A 92 13.04 -12.38 -11.36
N TYR A 93 12.91 -12.86 -10.12
CA TYR A 93 12.31 -12.03 -9.06
C TYR A 93 13.21 -10.84 -8.73
N PRO A 94 12.60 -9.68 -8.38
CA PRO A 94 13.36 -8.45 -8.14
C PRO A 94 14.07 -8.48 -6.80
N THR A 95 15.08 -7.63 -6.70
CA THR A 95 15.67 -7.21 -5.44
C THR A 95 15.58 -5.69 -5.35
N MET A 96 14.98 -5.18 -4.30
CA MET A 96 15.04 -3.74 -3.97
C MET A 96 16.19 -3.54 -3.00
N ASP A 97 17.28 -3.02 -3.46
CA ASP A 97 18.43 -2.68 -2.64
C ASP A 97 18.24 -1.34 -1.88
N THR A 98 19.24 -0.95 -1.13
CA THR A 98 19.22 0.28 -0.35
C THR A 98 19.16 1.54 -1.20
N THR A 99 19.54 1.47 -2.46
CA THR A 99 19.59 2.60 -3.40
C THR A 99 18.34 2.75 -4.24
N TRP A 100 17.42 1.76 -4.21
CA TRP A 100 16.19 1.82 -4.98
C TRP A 100 15.35 3.04 -4.62
N LYS A 101 14.93 3.81 -5.61
CA LYS A 101 14.21 5.08 -5.44
C LYS A 101 12.72 5.00 -5.75
N GLY A 102 12.20 3.81 -6.03
CA GLY A 102 10.78 3.60 -6.29
C GLY A 102 9.90 3.81 -5.05
N PRO A 103 8.63 4.18 -5.24
CA PRO A 103 7.71 4.47 -4.14
C PRO A 103 7.46 3.27 -3.21
N SER A 104 7.69 2.04 -3.64
CA SER A 104 7.61 0.87 -2.75
C SER A 104 8.56 0.95 -1.56
N LYS A 105 9.73 1.57 -1.74
CA LYS A 105 10.68 1.80 -0.65
C LYS A 105 10.10 2.71 0.43
N LEU A 106 9.30 3.71 0.03
CA LEU A 106 8.59 4.59 0.96
C LEU A 106 7.54 3.82 1.77
N CYS A 107 6.79 2.97 1.12
CA CYS A 107 5.80 2.12 1.78
C CYS A 107 6.45 1.21 2.83
N LEU A 108 7.57 0.61 2.47
CA LEU A 108 8.34 -0.28 3.35
C LEU A 108 9.01 0.46 4.53
N SER A 109 9.09 1.78 4.53
CA SER A 109 9.51 2.51 5.73
C SER A 109 8.53 2.36 6.91
N CYS A 110 7.28 1.98 6.63
CA CYS A 110 6.25 1.72 7.64
C CYS A 110 5.77 0.26 7.64
N HIS A 111 5.72 -0.39 6.47
CA HIS A 111 5.16 -1.73 6.28
C HIS A 111 6.19 -2.88 6.36
N TYR A 112 7.31 -2.64 7.01
CA TYR A 112 8.37 -3.64 7.15
C TYR A 112 8.69 -4.02 8.60
N GLY A 113 8.29 -3.20 9.58
CA GLY A 113 8.50 -3.49 11.00
C GLY A 113 9.89 -3.15 11.57
N SER A 114 10.83 -2.65 10.76
CA SER A 114 12.18 -2.29 11.23
C SER A 114 12.35 -0.82 11.57
N VAL A 115 11.43 0.02 11.14
CA VAL A 115 11.39 1.46 11.43
C VAL A 115 10.14 1.74 12.25
N ALA A 116 10.29 2.47 13.35
CA ALA A 116 9.13 2.83 14.16
C ALA A 116 8.20 3.75 13.36
N ILE A 117 6.95 3.34 13.21
CA ILE A 117 5.95 4.08 12.41
C ILE A 117 5.77 5.52 12.90
N GLY A 118 5.92 5.76 14.21
CA GLY A 118 5.84 7.09 14.80
C GLY A 118 7.08 7.97 14.62
N ASP A 119 8.14 7.45 14.02
CA ASP A 119 9.37 8.22 13.78
C ASP A 119 9.20 9.11 12.56
N ILE A 120 9.04 10.41 12.80
CA ILE A 120 8.89 11.41 11.74
C ILE A 120 10.02 12.42 11.79
N ALA A 121 10.51 12.83 10.63
CA ALA A 121 11.35 14.00 10.50
C ALA A 121 10.50 15.27 10.53
N TRP A 122 11.01 16.33 11.12
CA TRP A 122 10.38 17.62 11.16
C TRP A 122 11.29 18.66 10.50
N PHE A 123 10.83 19.89 10.38
CA PHE A 123 11.46 20.97 9.60
C PHE A 123 12.99 21.14 9.78
N ASN A 124 13.58 20.57 10.82
CA ASN A 124 15.03 20.61 11.06
C ASN A 124 15.74 19.27 10.77
N GLN A 125 15.08 18.34 10.11
CA GLN A 125 15.55 16.95 9.95
C GLN A 125 15.76 16.23 11.29
N THR A 126 15.13 16.71 12.35
CA THR A 126 15.11 16.04 13.64
C THR A 126 14.07 14.95 13.56
N VAL A 127 14.46 13.71 13.79
CA VAL A 127 13.52 12.59 13.91
C VAL A 127 12.94 12.64 15.33
N TYR A 128 11.63 12.78 15.41
CA TYR A 128 10.91 12.66 16.67
C TYR A 128 10.43 11.23 16.80
N THR A 129 10.83 10.58 17.87
CA THR A 129 10.38 9.23 18.20
C THR A 129 8.97 9.32 18.79
N GLY A 130 7.99 8.91 17.99
CA GLY A 130 6.60 8.93 18.42
C GLY A 130 6.24 7.66 19.19
N ALA A 131 5.95 7.81 20.47
CA ALA A 131 5.38 6.72 21.27
C ALA A 131 3.87 6.47 20.98
N ALA A 132 3.29 7.22 20.06
CA ALA A 132 1.84 7.32 19.94
C ALA A 132 1.19 6.26 19.02
N LEU A 133 1.97 5.54 18.24
CA LEU A 133 1.47 4.38 17.51
C LEU A 133 1.88 3.14 18.26
N ASP A 134 1.13 2.86 19.33
CA ASP A 134 1.32 1.63 20.08
C ASP A 134 0.82 0.44 19.26
N ASN A 135 1.43 -0.72 19.51
CA ASN A 135 1.12 -1.96 18.82
C ASN A 135 -0.31 -2.47 19.09
N THR A 136 -1.10 -1.78 19.93
CA THR A 136 -2.45 -2.22 20.30
C THR A 136 -3.51 -1.67 19.36
N THR A 137 -3.27 -0.52 18.75
CA THR A 137 -4.18 0.11 17.78
C THR A 137 -3.71 0.02 16.34
N HIS A 138 -2.39 -0.14 16.14
CA HIS A 138 -1.77 -0.31 14.84
C HIS A 138 -0.79 -1.48 14.96
N ASP A 139 -1.33 -2.70 15.04
CA ASP A 139 -0.54 -3.92 15.10
C ASP A 139 0.38 -4.00 13.88
N THR A 140 1.67 -3.74 14.13
CA THR A 140 2.69 -3.75 13.08
C THR A 140 2.83 -5.13 12.45
N ASP A 141 2.51 -6.19 13.17
CA ASP A 141 2.65 -7.56 12.68
C ASP A 141 1.59 -7.88 11.60
N VAL A 142 0.39 -7.30 11.70
CA VAL A 142 -0.67 -7.49 10.70
C VAL A 142 -0.38 -6.72 9.40
N PHE A 143 0.36 -5.61 9.48
CA PHE A 143 0.66 -4.76 8.32
C PHE A 143 2.07 -4.94 7.78
N ASN A 144 2.89 -5.75 8.42
CA ASN A 144 4.22 -6.08 7.91
C ASN A 144 4.10 -7.05 6.74
N ILE A 145 4.50 -6.59 5.57
CA ILE A 145 4.48 -7.38 4.34
C ILE A 145 5.83 -8.00 4.01
N ALA A 146 6.85 -7.73 4.81
CA ALA A 146 8.18 -8.32 4.68
C ALA A 146 8.63 -8.87 6.03
N ASP A 147 9.49 -9.87 6.01
CA ASP A 147 10.16 -10.37 7.22
C ASP A 147 11.10 -9.28 7.78
N PRO A 148 10.89 -8.77 9.00
CA PRO A 148 11.65 -7.64 9.55
C PRO A 148 13.13 -7.95 9.79
N THR A 149 13.53 -9.20 9.79
CA THR A 149 14.92 -9.62 10.00
C THR A 149 15.67 -9.79 8.70
N THR A 150 15.02 -10.40 7.70
CA THR A 150 15.67 -10.80 6.44
C THR A 150 15.32 -9.91 5.26
N GLY A 151 14.23 -9.12 5.34
CA GLY A 151 13.70 -8.38 4.20
C GLY A 151 12.97 -9.26 3.17
N SER A 152 12.67 -10.51 3.52
CA SER A 152 11.97 -11.41 2.61
C SER A 152 10.54 -10.95 2.35
N MET A 153 10.20 -10.83 1.07
CA MET A 153 8.88 -10.52 0.53
C MET A 153 8.18 -11.78 -0.03
N THR A 154 8.73 -12.95 0.25
CA THR A 154 8.20 -14.24 -0.23
C THR A 154 6.72 -14.38 0.12
N GLY A 155 5.93 -14.82 -0.85
CA GLY A 155 4.46 -14.94 -0.72
C GLY A 155 3.68 -13.70 -1.11
N ASN A 156 4.32 -12.55 -1.33
CA ASN A 156 3.69 -11.35 -1.84
C ASN A 156 3.85 -11.22 -3.36
N HIS A 157 2.90 -10.54 -3.99
CA HIS A 157 3.05 -10.17 -5.40
C HIS A 157 4.31 -9.29 -5.57
N PRO A 158 5.20 -9.58 -6.53
CA PRO A 158 6.40 -8.79 -6.74
C PRO A 158 6.05 -7.35 -7.14
N VAL A 159 6.80 -6.39 -6.60
CA VAL A 159 6.81 -4.97 -6.98
C VAL A 159 8.25 -4.55 -7.25
N ALA A 160 8.48 -3.32 -7.70
CA ALA A 160 9.75 -2.94 -8.33
C ALA A 160 10.12 -3.93 -9.47
N PHE A 161 9.13 -4.30 -10.27
CA PHE A 161 9.14 -5.42 -11.19
C PHE A 161 8.70 -4.97 -12.59
N PRO A 162 9.34 -5.46 -13.67
CA PRO A 162 9.00 -5.04 -15.01
C PRO A 162 7.58 -5.45 -15.41
N TYR A 163 6.92 -4.57 -16.16
CA TYR A 163 5.59 -4.79 -16.74
C TYR A 163 5.67 -4.65 -18.27
N PRO A 164 5.13 -5.59 -19.07
CA PRO A 164 5.24 -5.58 -20.54
C PRO A 164 4.29 -4.57 -21.17
N PHE A 165 4.47 -3.29 -20.85
CA PHE A 165 3.66 -2.19 -21.34
C PHE A 165 3.67 -2.13 -22.87
N GLN A 166 2.51 -1.90 -23.48
CA GLN A 166 2.27 -1.93 -24.93
C GLN A 166 2.77 -3.22 -25.58
N GLN A 167 2.66 -4.34 -24.85
CA GLN A 167 3.09 -5.66 -25.31
C GLN A 167 4.58 -5.70 -25.70
N THR A 168 5.40 -4.92 -25.04
CA THR A 168 6.84 -4.92 -25.24
C THR A 168 7.44 -6.20 -24.65
N VAL A 169 8.01 -7.04 -25.51
CA VAL A 169 8.57 -8.37 -25.13
C VAL A 169 9.79 -8.22 -24.24
N THR A 170 10.64 -7.23 -24.55
CA THR A 170 11.83 -6.93 -23.72
C THR A 170 11.59 -5.64 -22.99
N ASN A 171 11.42 -5.72 -21.68
CA ASN A 171 11.21 -4.60 -20.80
C ASN A 171 12.09 -4.76 -19.57
N THR A 172 12.87 -3.73 -19.24
CA THR A 172 13.78 -3.74 -18.09
C THR A 172 13.32 -2.70 -17.08
N TYR A 173 13.24 -3.12 -15.82
CA TYR A 173 12.91 -2.24 -14.71
C TYR A 173 13.61 -2.74 -13.45
N ASN A 174 14.19 -1.85 -12.65
CA ASN A 174 14.97 -2.22 -11.48
C ASN A 174 16.09 -3.24 -11.81
N GLY A 175 16.72 -3.08 -12.97
CA GLY A 175 17.75 -4.01 -13.42
C GLY A 175 17.25 -5.42 -13.79
N VAL A 176 15.95 -5.68 -13.66
CA VAL A 176 15.32 -6.96 -14.03
C VAL A 176 14.72 -6.83 -15.42
N THR A 177 15.05 -7.78 -16.29
CA THR A 177 14.48 -7.84 -17.65
C THR A 177 13.45 -8.96 -17.72
N THR A 178 12.33 -8.70 -18.40
CA THR A 178 11.31 -9.73 -18.64
C THR A 178 11.93 -10.95 -19.32
N GLY A 179 11.53 -12.14 -18.87
CA GLY A 179 12.01 -13.40 -19.43
C GLY A 179 11.59 -13.62 -20.88
N ALA A 180 12.34 -14.45 -21.58
CA ALA A 180 12.09 -14.74 -23.00
C ALA A 180 10.73 -15.42 -23.26
N ASP A 181 10.20 -16.12 -22.27
CA ASP A 181 8.94 -16.87 -22.35
C ASP A 181 7.73 -16.08 -21.82
N VAL A 182 7.89 -14.75 -21.57
CA VAL A 182 6.75 -13.92 -21.18
C VAL A 182 5.75 -13.80 -22.32
N PHE A 183 4.53 -14.26 -22.08
CA PHE A 183 3.43 -14.12 -23.04
C PHE A 183 2.81 -12.74 -22.88
N VAL A 184 3.26 -11.77 -23.66
CA VAL A 184 2.79 -10.38 -23.56
C VAL A 184 1.29 -10.25 -23.83
N ALA A 185 0.70 -11.17 -24.60
CA ALA A 185 -0.74 -11.23 -24.85
C ALA A 185 -1.57 -11.55 -23.58
N ASP A 186 -0.92 -12.09 -22.53
CA ASP A 186 -1.56 -12.38 -21.25
C ASP A 186 -1.66 -11.14 -20.35
N PHE A 187 -1.18 -9.99 -20.84
CA PHE A 187 -1.20 -8.74 -20.11
C PHE A 187 -1.95 -7.66 -20.89
N ASN A 188 -2.69 -6.83 -20.17
CA ASN A 188 -3.26 -5.63 -20.74
C ASN A 188 -2.16 -4.72 -21.27
N ALA A 189 -2.28 -4.30 -22.52
CA ALA A 189 -1.28 -3.44 -23.15
C ALA A 189 -1.11 -2.10 -22.43
N ASP A 190 -2.19 -1.55 -21.90
CA ASP A 190 -2.18 -0.33 -21.09
C ASP A 190 -3.20 -0.40 -19.94
N PRO A 191 -2.81 -0.89 -18.78
CA PRO A 191 -3.68 -0.96 -17.61
C PRO A 191 -3.94 0.40 -16.96
N THR A 192 -3.29 1.48 -17.40
CA THR A 192 -3.50 2.81 -16.82
C THR A 192 -4.90 3.33 -17.08
N SER A 193 -5.50 2.94 -18.20
CA SER A 193 -6.90 3.23 -18.51
C SER A 193 -7.89 2.58 -17.53
N LEU A 194 -7.46 1.54 -16.82
CA LEU A 194 -8.20 0.84 -15.77
C LEU A 194 -7.87 1.34 -14.36
N GLY A 195 -7.11 2.44 -14.25
CA GLY A 195 -6.76 3.07 -12.98
C GLY A 195 -5.50 2.51 -12.31
N ILE A 196 -4.78 1.59 -12.95
CA ILE A 196 -3.46 1.14 -12.49
C ILE A 196 -2.44 2.24 -12.73
N ARG A 197 -1.54 2.47 -11.78
CA ARG A 197 -0.42 3.40 -11.96
C ARG A 197 0.82 2.62 -12.36
N LEU A 198 1.45 3.02 -13.45
CA LEU A 198 2.73 2.48 -13.88
C LEU A 198 3.86 3.47 -13.64
N PHE A 199 5.08 2.95 -13.61
CA PHE A 199 6.30 3.70 -13.36
C PHE A 199 7.35 3.37 -14.41
N ASN A 200 8.36 4.24 -14.52
CA ASN A 200 9.54 3.98 -15.33
C ASN A 200 10.81 4.42 -14.57
N ASP A 201 11.93 3.78 -14.89
CA ASP A 201 13.25 4.07 -14.36
C ASP A 201 14.23 4.56 -15.44
N ASN A 202 13.69 5.02 -16.56
CA ASN A 202 14.45 5.36 -17.78
C ASN A 202 15.51 6.46 -17.59
N ALA A 203 15.33 7.33 -16.61
CA ALA A 203 16.27 8.43 -16.32
C ALA A 203 17.17 8.15 -15.10
N GLY A 204 17.20 6.93 -14.60
CA GLY A 204 17.91 6.54 -13.38
C GLY A 204 17.18 6.87 -12.08
N ASP A 205 16.11 7.67 -12.16
CA ASP A 205 15.17 7.91 -11.06
C ASP A 205 13.80 7.33 -11.43
N VAL A 206 13.14 6.73 -10.46
CA VAL A 206 11.78 6.17 -10.68
C VAL A 206 10.78 7.30 -10.73
N SER A 207 10.03 7.37 -11.81
CA SER A 207 8.99 8.36 -12.03
C SER A 207 7.67 7.73 -12.45
N ALA A 208 6.57 8.42 -12.14
CA ALA A 208 5.24 7.98 -12.58
C ALA A 208 5.10 8.10 -14.10
N GLY A 209 4.40 7.14 -14.67
CA GLY A 209 4.15 7.03 -16.10
C GLY A 209 4.87 5.84 -16.72
N ALA A 210 4.30 5.35 -17.80
CA ALA A 210 4.82 4.20 -18.53
C ALA A 210 5.68 4.64 -19.71
N VAL A 211 6.78 3.95 -19.92
CA VAL A 211 7.67 4.10 -21.08
C VAL A 211 7.97 2.72 -21.63
N PRO A 212 7.63 2.41 -22.90
CA PRO A 212 7.91 1.10 -23.48
C PRO A 212 9.38 0.72 -23.31
N GLY A 213 9.63 -0.49 -22.82
CA GLY A 213 10.98 -1.01 -22.58
C GLY A 213 11.59 -0.69 -21.20
N SER A 214 10.98 0.20 -20.42
CA SER A 214 11.47 0.55 -19.07
C SER A 214 10.33 0.72 -18.04
N THR A 215 9.21 0.05 -18.27
CA THR A 215 8.02 0.18 -17.41
C THR A 215 7.99 -0.89 -16.33
N GLY A 216 7.59 -0.48 -15.12
CA GLY A 216 7.41 -1.38 -14.01
C GLY A 216 6.25 -1.01 -13.09
N ILE A 217 6.04 -1.87 -12.13
CA ILE A 217 5.00 -1.75 -11.09
C ILE A 217 5.62 -1.55 -9.72
N GLU A 218 4.91 -0.79 -8.89
CA GLU A 218 5.24 -0.47 -7.52
C GLU A 218 4.03 -0.75 -6.61
N CYS A 219 4.17 -0.69 -5.29
CA CYS A 219 3.02 -0.86 -4.37
C CYS A 219 1.85 0.06 -4.76
N THR A 220 2.15 1.30 -5.12
CA THR A 220 1.14 2.29 -5.54
C THR A 220 0.54 2.04 -6.92
N SER A 221 1.02 1.04 -7.65
CA SER A 221 0.33 0.57 -8.87
C SER A 221 -1.04 -0.03 -8.53
N CYS A 222 -1.09 -0.78 -7.43
CA CYS A 222 -2.30 -1.45 -6.96
C CYS A 222 -3.01 -0.69 -5.84
N HIS A 223 -2.28 0.09 -5.02
CA HIS A 223 -2.83 0.80 -3.87
C HIS A 223 -2.92 2.30 -4.10
N GLY A 224 -4.07 2.87 -3.77
CA GLY A 224 -4.32 4.31 -3.78
C GLY A 224 -4.22 4.87 -2.37
N VAL A 225 -2.99 5.15 -1.91
CA VAL A 225 -2.68 5.50 -0.50
C VAL A 225 -3.39 6.74 0.03
N HIS A 226 -3.87 7.60 -0.85
CA HIS A 226 -4.68 8.77 -0.49
C HIS A 226 -6.19 8.49 -0.57
N ASN A 227 -6.60 7.27 -0.80
CA ASN A 227 -8.01 6.87 -0.97
C ASN A 227 -8.73 7.75 -2.01
N GLU A 228 -8.11 7.91 -3.18
CA GLU A 228 -8.56 8.83 -4.23
C GLU A 228 -9.93 8.43 -4.79
N ARG A 229 -10.81 9.41 -4.90
CA ARG A 229 -12.16 9.21 -5.40
C ARG A 229 -12.16 8.62 -6.81
N GLY A 230 -12.92 7.55 -7.00
CA GLY A 230 -13.04 6.86 -8.29
C GLY A 230 -11.83 6.02 -8.70
N LEU A 231 -10.78 5.96 -7.86
CA LEU A 231 -9.59 5.15 -8.12
C LEU A 231 -9.38 4.04 -7.07
N VAL A 232 -10.00 4.19 -5.89
CA VAL A 232 -9.94 3.20 -4.82
C VAL A 232 -11.32 2.54 -4.69
N PHE A 233 -11.37 1.23 -4.74
CA PHE A 233 -12.61 0.44 -4.81
C PHE A 233 -12.74 -0.55 -3.66
N ASP A 234 -11.70 -0.72 -2.84
CA ASP A 234 -11.65 -1.72 -1.78
C ASP A 234 -11.11 -1.13 -0.47
N PHE A 235 -11.46 -1.75 0.67
CA PHE A 235 -11.03 -1.34 2.01
C PHE A 235 -9.51 -1.45 2.24
N ASN A 236 -8.81 -2.20 1.43
CA ASN A 236 -7.34 -2.29 1.43
C ASN A 236 -6.68 -1.19 0.57
N LEU A 237 -7.39 -0.09 0.28
CA LEU A 237 -6.94 0.99 -0.61
C LEU A 237 -6.60 0.51 -2.02
N LEU A 238 -7.16 -0.62 -2.47
CA LEU A 238 -6.90 -1.18 -3.79
C LEU A 238 -7.59 -0.39 -4.89
N ARG A 239 -6.92 -0.25 -6.02
CA ARG A 239 -7.43 0.33 -7.28
C ARG A 239 -8.33 -0.63 -8.06
N GLY A 240 -8.86 -1.66 -7.40
CA GLY A 240 -9.75 -2.67 -7.91
C GLY A 240 -10.33 -3.51 -6.78
N THR A 241 -11.15 -4.51 -7.08
CA THR A 241 -11.76 -5.41 -6.09
C THR A 241 -10.96 -6.70 -5.95
N ILE A 242 -10.99 -7.32 -4.76
CA ILE A 242 -10.38 -8.64 -4.52
C ILE A 242 -11.39 -9.77 -4.69
N GLY A 243 -12.68 -9.49 -4.69
CA GLY A 243 -13.74 -10.48 -4.74
C GLY A 243 -14.82 -10.16 -5.75
N GLY A 244 -15.36 -11.21 -6.36
CA GLY A 244 -16.44 -11.12 -7.33
C GLY A 244 -15.98 -11.03 -8.76
N SER A 245 -16.73 -11.61 -9.66
CA SER A 245 -16.62 -11.43 -11.11
C SER A 245 -17.12 -10.01 -11.43
N GLY A 246 -16.25 -9.02 -11.30
CA GLY A 246 -16.58 -7.65 -11.65
C GLY A 246 -16.80 -7.52 -13.14
N THR A 247 -18.05 -7.54 -13.57
CA THR A 247 -18.44 -7.36 -14.98
C THR A 247 -18.69 -5.90 -15.34
N GLY A 248 -18.21 -4.96 -14.55
CA GLY A 248 -18.34 -3.53 -14.83
C GLY A 248 -17.00 -2.88 -15.14
N ALA A 249 -16.93 -2.04 -16.14
CA ALA A 249 -15.72 -1.33 -16.60
C ALA A 249 -15.00 -0.48 -15.53
N GLY A 250 -15.50 -0.39 -14.31
CA GLY A 250 -14.90 0.32 -13.19
C GLY A 250 -14.55 -0.56 -11.99
N ALA A 251 -15.06 -1.79 -11.92
CA ALA A 251 -14.96 -2.67 -10.76
C ALA A 251 -14.24 -3.99 -11.08
N ALA A 252 -13.37 -3.97 -12.07
CA ALA A 252 -12.60 -5.16 -12.43
C ALA A 252 -11.76 -5.66 -11.25
N TYR A 253 -11.73 -6.98 -11.07
CA TYR A 253 -10.83 -7.66 -10.16
C TYR A 253 -9.40 -7.15 -10.38
N ILE A 254 -8.72 -6.77 -9.28
CA ILE A 254 -7.44 -6.05 -9.39
C ILE A 254 -6.41 -6.78 -10.27
N CYS A 255 -6.36 -8.09 -10.17
CA CYS A 255 -5.41 -8.89 -10.95
C CYS A 255 -5.71 -8.80 -12.46
N GLN A 256 -6.99 -8.78 -12.86
CA GLN A 256 -7.40 -8.71 -14.26
C GLN A 256 -7.18 -7.34 -14.90
N LYS A 257 -6.86 -6.32 -14.11
CA LYS A 257 -6.46 -5.03 -14.67
C LYS A 257 -5.09 -5.09 -15.34
N CYS A 258 -4.23 -5.99 -14.88
CA CYS A 258 -2.91 -6.23 -15.47
C CYS A 258 -2.86 -7.54 -16.27
N HIS A 259 -3.47 -8.62 -15.75
CA HIS A 259 -3.46 -9.94 -16.36
C HIS A 259 -4.75 -10.16 -17.16
N ASP A 260 -4.62 -10.47 -18.45
CA ASP A 260 -5.75 -10.70 -19.37
C ASP A 260 -6.15 -12.19 -19.44
N ARG A 261 -5.85 -12.95 -18.38
CA ARG A 261 -6.34 -14.33 -18.24
C ARG A 261 -7.40 -14.38 -17.16
N GLY A 262 -8.62 -14.75 -17.55
CA GLY A 262 -9.72 -15.08 -16.65
C GLY A 262 -9.59 -16.47 -16.06
#